data_871cc01ba094ee3e6af35bdf50bbddd5
#
_entry.id   871cc01ba094ee3e6af35bdf50bbddd5
#
_cell.length_a   1.000
_cell.length_b   1.000
_cell.length_c   1.000
_cell.angle_alpha   90.00
_cell.angle_beta   90.00
_cell.angle_gamma   90.00
#
_symmetry.space_group_name_H-M   'P 1'
#
loop_
_entity.id
_entity.type
_entity.pdbx_description
1 polymer ?
#
loop_
_entity_poly.entity_id
_entity_poly.type
_entity_poly.pdbx_seq_one_letter_code
_entity_poly.pdbx_strand_id
1 'polypeptide(L)' 'MKFKLELEIDNAAFGDKPQTEVARLLVRLAEMLETSDFMAHPIFDTNGNRVGRSTVEAS' A
#
# COMPACT_ATOMS: atom_id res chain seq x y z
N MET A 1 14.85 12.40 -5.19
CA MET A 1 14.13 11.44 -4.33
C MET A 1 12.98 10.83 -5.12
N LYS A 2 12.76 9.53 -4.95
CA LYS A 2 11.75 8.81 -5.70
C LYS A 2 10.91 7.97 -4.74
N PHE A 3 9.59 8.12 -4.82
CA PHE A 3 8.65 7.30 -4.07
C PHE A 3 8.11 6.21 -4.98
N LYS A 4 8.17 4.95 -4.53
CA LYS A 4 7.65 3.81 -5.28
C LYS A 4 6.60 3.09 -4.46
N LEU A 5 5.57 2.61 -5.13
CA LEU A 5 4.50 1.84 -4.52
C LEU A 5 4.21 0.62 -5.38
N GLU A 6 4.25 -0.56 -4.78
CA GLU A 6 3.91 -1.80 -5.46
C GLU A 6 2.83 -2.52 -4.67
N LEU A 7 1.81 -3.00 -5.38
CA LEU A 7 0.73 -3.80 -4.80
C LEU A 7 0.46 -5.00 -5.70
N GLU A 8 0.31 -6.18 -5.08
CA GLU A 8 -0.16 -7.37 -5.77
C GLU A 8 -1.65 -7.51 -5.47
N ILE A 9 -2.47 -7.54 -6.50
CA ILE A 9 -3.92 -7.45 -6.37
C ILE A 9 -4.62 -8.75 -6.76
N ASP A 10 -3.94 -9.88 -6.57
CA ASP A 10 -4.44 -11.18 -7.01
C ASP A 10 -5.20 -11.96 -5.95
N ASN A 11 -5.15 -11.57 -4.68
CA ASN A 11 -5.78 -12.37 -3.64
C ASN A 11 -7.25 -12.02 -3.45
N ALA A 12 -7.92 -12.82 -2.60
CA ALA A 12 -9.37 -12.73 -2.41
C ALA A 12 -9.85 -11.38 -1.86
N ALA A 13 -8.99 -10.64 -1.16
CA ALA A 13 -9.37 -9.34 -0.62
C ALA A 13 -9.70 -8.33 -1.71
N PHE A 14 -9.19 -8.53 -2.92
CA PHE A 14 -9.44 -7.62 -4.05
C PHE A 14 -10.69 -8.01 -4.83
N GLY A 15 -11.13 -9.26 -4.77
CA GLY A 15 -12.41 -9.74 -5.28
C GLY A 15 -12.75 -9.26 -6.69
N ASP A 16 -14.04 -8.95 -6.88
CA ASP A 16 -14.56 -8.52 -8.19
C ASP A 16 -14.24 -7.05 -8.50
N LYS A 17 -13.91 -6.27 -7.47
CA LYS A 17 -13.64 -4.84 -7.62
C LYS A 17 -12.28 -4.51 -7.01
N PRO A 18 -11.19 -4.91 -7.68
CA PRO A 18 -9.85 -4.66 -7.13
C PRO A 18 -9.57 -3.18 -6.90
N GLN A 19 -10.12 -2.29 -7.71
CA GLN A 19 -9.92 -0.86 -7.55
C GLN A 19 -10.44 -0.33 -6.21
N THR A 20 -11.50 -0.94 -5.66
CA THR A 20 -12.05 -0.51 -4.37
C THR A 20 -11.08 -0.78 -3.24
N GLU A 21 -10.50 -1.97 -3.21
CA GLU A 21 -9.51 -2.33 -2.20
C GLU A 21 -8.23 -1.51 -2.37
N VAL A 22 -7.79 -1.31 -3.60
CA VAL A 22 -6.61 -0.49 -3.87
C VAL A 22 -6.83 0.94 -3.34
N ALA A 23 -7.99 1.52 -3.61
CA ALA A 23 -8.31 2.87 -3.12
C ALA A 23 -8.26 2.94 -1.60
N ARG A 24 -8.81 1.92 -0.91
CA ARG A 24 -8.80 1.85 0.55
C ARG A 24 -7.38 1.78 1.09
N LEU A 25 -6.53 0.96 0.47
CA LEU A 25 -5.14 0.83 0.87
C LEU A 25 -4.36 2.13 0.66
N LEU A 26 -4.64 2.86 -0.42
CA LEU A 26 -3.98 4.14 -0.69
C LEU A 26 -4.36 5.19 0.36
N VAL A 27 -5.62 5.21 0.79
CA VAL A 27 -6.04 6.13 1.85
C VAL A 27 -5.31 5.81 3.15
N ARG A 28 -5.21 4.53 3.52
CA ARG A 28 -4.49 4.13 4.73
C ARG A 28 -3.01 4.48 4.64
N LEU A 29 -2.40 4.27 3.48
CA LEU A 29 -1.00 4.62 3.29
C LEU A 29 -0.79 6.12 3.45
N ALA A 30 -1.70 6.93 2.89
CA ALA A 30 -1.61 8.38 3.01
C ALA A 30 -1.63 8.80 4.48
N GLU A 31 -2.52 8.22 5.29
CA GLU A 31 -2.59 8.51 6.71
C GLU A 31 -1.31 8.10 7.44
N MET A 32 -0.76 6.95 7.12
CA MET A 32 0.50 6.48 7.69
C MET A 32 1.66 7.41 7.37
N LEU A 33 1.73 7.90 6.15
CA LEU A 33 2.79 8.80 5.73
C LEU A 33 2.75 10.14 6.46
N GLU A 34 1.56 10.59 6.84
CA GLU A 34 1.43 11.85 7.56
C GLU A 34 1.82 11.74 9.04
N THR A 35 1.71 10.53 9.61
CA THR A 35 1.91 10.34 11.05
C THR A 35 3.22 9.64 11.39
N SER A 36 3.97 9.17 10.41
CA SER A 36 5.23 8.45 10.63
C SER A 36 6.31 8.95 9.70
N ASP A 37 7.50 8.38 9.83
CA ASP A 37 8.62 8.74 8.97
C ASP A 37 8.33 8.41 7.52
N PHE A 38 8.85 9.23 6.62
CA PHE A 38 8.74 9.00 5.19
C PHE A 38 9.75 7.93 4.76
N MET A 39 9.44 6.69 5.09
CA MET A 39 10.30 5.54 4.88
C MET A 39 9.54 4.40 4.20
N ALA A 40 10.20 3.26 4.06
CA ALA A 40 9.55 2.07 3.51
C ALA A 40 8.45 1.57 4.45
N HIS A 41 7.29 1.24 3.89
CA HIS A 41 6.17 0.70 4.65
C HIS A 41 5.65 -0.57 3.98
N PRO A 42 5.48 -1.67 4.75
CA PRO A 42 4.75 -2.82 4.23
C PRO A 42 3.26 -2.49 4.14
N ILE A 43 2.58 -3.07 3.18
CA ILE A 43 1.15 -2.83 2.97
C ILE A 43 0.41 -4.15 3.10
N PHE A 44 -0.64 -4.15 3.93
CA PHE A 44 -1.43 -5.35 4.22
C PHE A 44 -2.86 -5.14 3.75
N ASP A 45 -3.46 -6.21 3.24
CA ASP A 45 -4.86 -6.16 2.84
C ASP A 45 -5.78 -6.28 4.06
N THR A 46 -7.10 -6.28 3.81
CA THR A 46 -8.09 -6.36 4.88
C THR A 46 -8.03 -7.68 5.67
N ASN A 47 -7.44 -8.71 5.09
CA ASN A 47 -7.28 -10.02 5.74
C ASN A 47 -5.94 -10.18 6.46
N GLY A 48 -5.10 -9.15 6.46
CA GLY A 48 -3.80 -9.20 7.12
C GLY A 48 -2.69 -9.81 6.28
N ASN A 49 -2.91 -10.07 5.00
CA ASN A 49 -1.87 -10.57 4.11
C ASN A 49 -1.05 -9.42 3.55
N ARG A 50 0.26 -9.61 3.51
CA ARG A 50 1.13 -8.60 2.90
C ARG A 50 0.95 -8.62 1.39
N VAL A 51 0.54 -7.50 0.82
CA VAL A 51 0.25 -7.39 -0.60
C VAL A 51 1.19 -6.44 -1.33
N GLY A 52 2.05 -5.72 -0.60
CA GLY A 52 2.98 -4.83 -1.26
C GLY A 52 3.80 -4.01 -0.28
N ARG A 53 4.41 -2.98 -0.83
CA ARG A 53 5.19 -2.06 -0.01
C ARG A 53 5.38 -0.73 -0.74
N SER A 54 5.64 0.30 0.05
CA SER A 54 6.12 1.57 -0.47
C SER A 54 7.59 1.73 -0.09
N THR A 55 8.35 2.39 -0.93
CA THR A 55 9.77 2.66 -0.69
C THR A 55 10.11 4.07 -1.14
N VAL A 56 11.15 4.64 -0.51
CA VAL A 56 11.69 5.93 -0.89
C VAL A 56 13.16 5.73 -1.23
N GLU A 57 13.56 6.18 -2.41
CA GLU A 57 14.94 6.09 -2.87
C GLU A 57 15.53 7.49 -3.00
N ALA A 58 16.75 7.66 -2.49
CA ALA A 58 17.52 8.86 -2.77
C ALA A 58 17.95 8.84 -4.23
N SER A 59 17.84 9.96 -4.90
CA SER A 59 18.26 10.08 -6.31
C SER A 59 19.70 10.53 -6.42
#